data_60aa9471cdd4f9c367cc38463c9961aa
#
_entry.id   60aa9471cdd4f9c367cc38463c9961aa
#
_cell.length_a   1.000
_cell.length_b   1.000
_cell.length_c   1.000
_cell.angle_alpha   90.00
_cell.angle_beta   90.00
_cell.angle_gamma   90.00
#
_symmetry.space_group_name_H-M   'P 1'
#
loop_
_entity.id
_entity.type
_entity.pdbx_description
1 polymer ?
#
loop_
_entity_poly.entity_id
_entity_poly.type
_entity_poly.pdbx_seq_one_letter_code
_entity_poly.pdbx_strand_id
1 'polypeptide(L)'
;MAIDTGMRIGELMGLQWSDVDFEQKVVHVRRSLCYFRKDGKYVFEWHDTKTHNSKRTIPLTTRAMEALKKQRVRRQEILLKNAQTAQDEYKNLVFVTRNNRPTQQFIVQECMDVTTRRIKKEHPEFERFSPHCFRHTFATRAIENGMQPKSVQKLLGHGSLQLTMDLYCHVTDDTLFDEMRKMEAV
;
A
#
# COMPACT_ATOMS: atom_id res chain seq x y z
N MET A 1 4.65 -1.38 -4.92
CA MET A 1 3.79 -0.25 -4.44
C MET A 1 3.50 -0.35 -2.95
N ALA A 2 2.73 -1.35 -2.44
CA ALA A 2 2.36 -1.37 -1.00
C ALA A 2 3.54 -1.19 -0.05
N ILE A 3 4.63 -1.95 -0.23
CA ILE A 3 5.83 -1.91 0.60
C ILE A 3 6.67 -0.63 0.44
N ASP A 4 6.47 0.13 -0.64
CA ASP A 4 7.23 1.37 -0.92
C ASP A 4 6.48 2.64 -0.53
N THR A 5 5.19 2.53 -0.23
CA THR A 5 4.30 3.68 0.05
C THR A 5 3.56 3.57 1.37
N GLY A 6 3.51 2.37 1.95
CA GLY A 6 2.70 2.09 3.14
C GLY A 6 1.21 2.31 2.95
N MET A 7 0.71 2.43 1.71
CA MET A 7 -0.73 2.60 1.44
C MET A 7 -1.53 1.40 1.92
N ARG A 8 -2.74 1.65 2.41
CA ARG A 8 -3.71 0.59 2.73
C ARG A 8 -4.18 -0.10 1.46
N ILE A 9 -4.56 -1.37 1.55
CA ILE A 9 -5.02 -2.12 0.38
C ILE A 9 -6.20 -1.44 -0.32
N GLY A 10 -7.18 -0.92 0.42
CA GLY A 10 -8.33 -0.20 -0.14
C GLY A 10 -7.93 1.11 -0.86
N GLU A 11 -6.90 1.81 -0.36
CA GLU A 11 -6.33 3.00 -1.01
C GLU A 11 -5.64 2.63 -2.33
N LEU A 12 -4.89 1.51 -2.36
CA LEU A 12 -4.29 1.00 -3.60
C LEU A 12 -5.35 0.57 -4.61
N MET A 13 -6.41 -0.11 -4.16
CA MET A 13 -7.49 -0.53 -5.05
C MET A 13 -8.29 0.64 -5.61
N GLY A 14 -8.42 1.73 -4.83
CA GLY A 14 -9.08 2.96 -5.25
C GLY A 14 -8.15 3.96 -5.95
N LEU A 15 -6.88 3.63 -6.18
CA LEU A 15 -5.91 4.53 -6.81
C LEU A 15 -6.23 4.70 -8.29
N GLN A 16 -6.32 5.95 -8.74
CA GLN A 16 -6.56 6.34 -10.11
C GLN A 16 -5.29 6.93 -10.75
N TRP A 17 -5.19 6.87 -12.08
CA TRP A 17 -4.07 7.48 -12.80
C TRP A 17 -4.00 9.00 -12.62
N SER A 18 -5.13 9.66 -12.39
CA SER A 18 -5.20 11.08 -12.04
C SER A 18 -4.62 11.43 -10.66
N ASP A 19 -4.38 10.42 -9.82
CA ASP A 19 -3.76 10.60 -8.52
C ASP A 19 -2.23 10.42 -8.56
N VAL A 20 -1.67 10.02 -9.72
CA VAL A 20 -0.23 9.77 -9.90
C VAL A 20 0.39 10.91 -10.68
N ASP A 21 1.29 11.64 -10.05
CA ASP A 21 2.11 12.66 -10.70
C ASP A 21 3.50 12.08 -10.96
N PHE A 22 3.78 11.84 -12.25
CA PHE A 22 5.06 11.29 -12.70
C PHE A 22 6.18 12.32 -12.74
N GLU A 23 5.87 13.61 -12.87
CA GLU A 23 6.84 14.71 -12.91
C GLU A 23 7.33 15.02 -11.50
N GLN A 24 6.40 15.23 -10.57
CA GLN A 24 6.71 15.47 -9.17
C GLN A 24 7.08 14.18 -8.40
N LYS A 25 6.91 13.02 -9.01
CA LYS A 25 7.17 11.70 -8.41
C LYS A 25 6.38 11.50 -7.11
N VAL A 26 5.08 11.81 -7.14
CA VAL A 26 4.20 11.66 -5.98
C VAL A 26 2.93 10.89 -6.33
N VAL A 27 2.30 10.36 -5.29
CA VAL A 27 0.94 9.83 -5.36
C VAL A 27 0.06 10.54 -4.33
N HIS A 28 -1.12 10.93 -4.75
CA HIS A 28 -2.12 11.56 -3.90
C HIS A 28 -3.13 10.52 -3.42
N VAL A 29 -3.15 10.23 -2.14
CA VAL A 29 -4.15 9.36 -1.53
C VAL A 29 -5.39 10.20 -1.22
N ARG A 30 -6.48 9.97 -1.95
CA ARG A 30 -7.71 10.77 -1.85
C ARG A 30 -8.92 9.96 -1.43
N ARG A 31 -8.91 8.65 -1.73
CA ARG A 31 -10.04 7.75 -1.54
C ARG A 31 -9.60 6.31 -1.31
N SER A 32 -10.54 5.47 -0.94
CA SER A 32 -10.37 4.02 -0.94
C SER A 32 -11.55 3.35 -1.64
N LEU A 33 -11.30 2.19 -2.24
CA LEU A 33 -12.33 1.34 -2.82
C LEU A 33 -12.44 0.09 -1.97
N CYS A 34 -13.63 -0.17 -1.45
CA CYS A 34 -13.91 -1.32 -0.61
C CYS A 34 -14.89 -2.26 -1.30
N TYR A 35 -14.73 -3.56 -1.08
CA TYR A 35 -15.64 -4.59 -1.57
C TYR A 35 -16.18 -5.36 -0.37
N PHE A 36 -17.48 -5.29 -0.13
CA PHE A 36 -18.12 -5.90 1.02
C PHE A 36 -19.58 -6.25 0.72
N ARG A 37 -20.21 -6.99 1.64
CA ARG A 37 -21.60 -7.40 1.52
C ARG A 37 -22.51 -6.30 2.10
N LYS A 38 -23.43 -5.78 1.26
CA LYS A 38 -24.46 -4.80 1.62
C LYS A 38 -25.80 -5.32 1.12
N ASP A 39 -26.80 -5.38 1.99
CA ASP A 39 -28.16 -5.85 1.68
C ASP A 39 -28.18 -7.20 0.94
N GLY A 40 -27.36 -8.16 1.39
CA GLY A 40 -27.27 -9.49 0.82
C GLY A 40 -26.44 -9.62 -0.45
N LYS A 41 -26.02 -8.52 -1.07
CA LYS A 41 -25.23 -8.48 -2.32
C LYS A 41 -23.82 -7.94 -2.06
N TYR A 42 -22.85 -8.41 -2.84
CA TYR A 42 -21.51 -7.86 -2.81
C TYR A 42 -21.41 -6.65 -3.73
N VAL A 43 -20.91 -5.53 -3.19
CA VAL A 43 -20.78 -4.26 -3.91
C VAL A 43 -19.40 -3.64 -3.72
N PHE A 44 -18.98 -2.87 -4.73
CA PHE A 44 -17.88 -1.93 -4.56
C PHE A 44 -18.44 -0.60 -4.08
N GLU A 45 -17.80 -0.02 -3.07
CA GLU A 45 -18.17 1.30 -2.57
C GLU A 45 -16.92 2.17 -2.40
N TRP A 46 -17.01 3.39 -2.93
CA TRP A 46 -16.01 4.41 -2.73
C TRP A 46 -16.15 4.99 -1.32
N HIS A 47 -15.07 4.97 -0.60
CA HIS A 47 -14.99 5.66 0.69
C HIS A 47 -14.05 6.85 0.55
N ASP A 48 -14.58 8.03 0.78
CA ASP A 48 -13.76 9.19 1.02
C ASP A 48 -12.95 8.98 2.29
N THR A 49 -11.75 9.49 2.30
CA THR A 49 -10.92 9.45 3.49
C THR A 49 -11.60 10.29 4.57
N LYS A 50 -12.22 9.63 5.55
CA LYS A 50 -13.09 10.21 6.59
C LYS A 50 -12.43 11.28 7.46
N THR A 51 -11.11 11.40 7.46
CA THR A 51 -10.38 12.37 8.28
C THR A 51 -9.43 13.20 7.42
N HIS A 52 -9.20 14.44 7.80
CA HIS A 52 -8.23 15.33 7.14
C HIS A 52 -6.83 14.70 7.02
N ASN A 53 -6.44 13.84 7.97
CA ASN A 53 -5.16 13.13 7.99
C ASN A 53 -5.08 11.97 6.97
N SER A 54 -6.19 11.54 6.42
CA SER A 54 -6.23 10.43 5.46
C SER A 54 -5.95 10.88 4.03
N LYS A 55 -6.26 12.14 3.66
CA LYS A 55 -5.83 12.77 2.41
C LYS A 55 -4.38 13.17 2.56
N ARG A 56 -3.51 12.60 1.76
CA ARG A 56 -2.07 12.83 1.85
C ARG A 56 -1.37 12.63 0.52
N THR A 57 -0.21 13.23 0.39
CA THR A 57 0.70 13.05 -0.73
C THR A 57 1.90 12.23 -0.27
N ILE A 58 2.22 11.18 -1.00
CA ILE A 58 3.33 10.28 -0.71
C ILE A 58 4.37 10.42 -1.82
N PRO A 59 5.60 10.87 -1.53
CA PRO A 59 6.72 10.81 -2.47
C PRO A 59 7.01 9.37 -2.87
N LEU A 60 7.31 9.16 -4.14
CA LEU A 60 7.55 7.84 -4.70
C LEU A 60 9.05 7.57 -4.83
N THR A 61 9.46 6.40 -4.36
CA THR A 61 10.81 5.89 -4.62
C THR A 61 10.96 5.53 -6.11
N THR A 62 12.21 5.44 -6.59
CA THR A 62 12.51 4.99 -7.96
C THR A 62 11.84 3.65 -8.26
N ARG A 63 11.91 2.70 -7.32
CA ARG A 63 11.27 1.38 -7.44
C ARG A 63 9.73 1.47 -7.57
N ALA A 64 9.09 2.36 -6.83
CA ALA A 64 7.65 2.59 -6.93
C ALA A 64 7.26 3.21 -8.27
N MET A 65 8.06 4.15 -8.77
CA MET A 65 7.89 4.77 -10.10
C MET A 65 8.00 3.74 -11.22
N GLU A 66 9.01 2.88 -11.18
CA GLU A 66 9.18 1.80 -12.17
C GLU A 66 8.01 0.81 -12.14
N ALA A 67 7.53 0.46 -10.94
CA ALA A 67 6.37 -0.40 -10.80
C ALA A 67 5.11 0.22 -11.42
N LEU A 68 4.91 1.53 -11.25
CA LEU A 68 3.78 2.26 -11.87
C LEU A 68 3.92 2.34 -13.39
N LYS A 69 5.12 2.58 -13.92
CA LYS A 69 5.38 2.57 -15.36
C LYS A 69 5.06 1.19 -15.98
N LYS A 70 5.53 0.11 -15.35
CA LYS A 70 5.18 -1.28 -15.77
C LYS A 70 3.68 -1.54 -15.68
N GLN A 71 3.05 -1.07 -14.62
CA GLN A 71 1.60 -1.22 -14.44
C GLN A 71 0.81 -0.45 -15.51
N ARG A 72 1.29 0.73 -15.95
CA ARG A 72 0.66 1.50 -17.02
C ARG A 72 0.64 0.74 -18.35
N VAL A 73 1.74 0.12 -18.71
CA VAL A 73 1.82 -0.75 -19.91
C VAL A 73 0.85 -1.91 -19.78
N ARG A 74 0.89 -2.65 -18.66
CA ARG A 74 -0.04 -3.76 -18.40
C ARG A 74 -1.50 -3.32 -18.44
N ARG A 75 -1.80 -2.13 -17.92
CA ARG A 75 -3.16 -1.57 -17.94
C ARG A 75 -3.66 -1.32 -19.36
N GLN A 76 -2.80 -0.82 -20.26
CA GLN A 76 -3.09 -0.63 -21.66
C GLN A 76 -3.38 -1.96 -22.38
N GLU A 77 -2.58 -2.99 -22.14
CA GLU A 77 -2.81 -4.34 -22.67
C GLU A 77 -4.17 -4.92 -22.25
N ILE A 78 -4.54 -4.74 -20.97
CA ILE A 78 -5.84 -5.18 -20.44
C ILE A 78 -6.97 -4.41 -21.12
N LEU A 79 -6.83 -3.11 -21.32
CA LEU A 79 -7.82 -2.28 -22.01
C LEU A 79 -8.02 -2.72 -23.45
N LEU A 80 -6.95 -2.98 -24.20
CA LEU A 80 -7.04 -3.44 -25.58
C LEU A 80 -7.77 -4.78 -25.71
N LYS A 81 -7.53 -5.71 -24.76
CA LYS A 81 -8.16 -7.04 -24.76
C LYS A 81 -9.61 -7.04 -24.29
N ASN A 82 -10.01 -6.09 -23.45
CA ASN A 82 -11.26 -6.10 -22.70
C ASN A 82 -11.97 -4.73 -22.74
N ALA A 83 -11.90 -4.00 -23.84
CA ALA A 83 -12.47 -2.65 -23.95
C ALA A 83 -13.99 -2.63 -23.66
N GLN A 84 -14.70 -3.68 -24.06
CA GLN A 84 -16.16 -3.78 -23.88
C GLN A 84 -16.60 -4.06 -22.44
N THR A 85 -15.70 -4.49 -21.56
CA THR A 85 -16.02 -4.80 -20.16
C THR A 85 -15.66 -3.68 -19.20
N ALA A 86 -15.11 -2.57 -19.71
CA ALA A 86 -14.77 -1.41 -18.90
C ALA A 86 -16.05 -0.72 -18.43
N GLN A 87 -16.27 -0.68 -17.12
CA GLN A 87 -17.27 0.18 -16.51
C GLN A 87 -16.67 1.59 -16.40
N ASP A 88 -17.41 2.60 -16.86
CA ASP A 88 -16.92 3.99 -16.91
C ASP A 88 -16.43 4.51 -15.54
N GLU A 89 -17.10 4.10 -14.49
CA GLU A 89 -16.74 4.45 -13.11
C GLU A 89 -15.33 4.00 -12.71
N TYR A 90 -14.85 2.87 -13.27
CA TYR A 90 -13.57 2.24 -12.88
C TYR A 90 -12.49 2.33 -13.95
N LYS A 91 -12.76 3.01 -15.06
CA LYS A 91 -11.84 3.08 -16.21
C LYS A 91 -10.47 3.68 -15.87
N ASN A 92 -10.43 4.57 -14.88
CA ASN A 92 -9.22 5.29 -14.49
C ASN A 92 -8.43 4.59 -13.37
N LEU A 93 -8.84 3.41 -12.88
CA LEU A 93 -8.12 2.66 -11.87
C LEU A 93 -6.74 2.22 -12.34
N VAL A 94 -5.75 2.34 -11.46
CA VAL A 94 -4.37 1.85 -11.69
C VAL A 94 -4.34 0.32 -11.64
N PHE A 95 -5.01 -0.27 -10.66
CA PHE A 95 -5.01 -1.72 -10.42
C PHE A 95 -6.38 -2.32 -10.74
N VAL A 96 -6.39 -3.21 -11.71
CA VAL A 96 -7.58 -3.95 -12.13
C VAL A 96 -7.26 -5.42 -12.33
N THR A 97 -8.29 -6.25 -12.35
CA THR A 97 -8.18 -7.67 -12.72
C THR A 97 -7.87 -7.80 -14.23
N ARG A 98 -7.46 -9.02 -14.66
CA ARG A 98 -7.27 -9.34 -16.09
C ARG A 98 -8.50 -9.10 -16.96
N ASN A 99 -9.70 -9.10 -16.34
CA ASN A 99 -10.97 -8.86 -17.03
C ASN A 99 -11.42 -7.39 -16.93
N ASN A 100 -10.50 -6.46 -16.68
CA ASN A 100 -10.74 -5.02 -16.59
C ASN A 100 -11.78 -4.61 -15.53
N ARG A 101 -11.89 -5.37 -14.44
CA ARG A 101 -12.78 -5.07 -13.31
C ARG A 101 -11.98 -4.63 -12.09
N PRO A 102 -12.57 -3.87 -11.14
CA PRO A 102 -11.90 -3.53 -9.91
C PRO A 102 -11.38 -4.78 -9.18
N THR A 103 -10.22 -4.66 -8.54
CA THR A 103 -9.64 -5.74 -7.74
C THR A 103 -10.35 -5.83 -6.41
N GLN A 104 -10.56 -7.04 -5.91
CA GLN A 104 -11.20 -7.30 -4.61
C GLN A 104 -10.13 -7.64 -3.56
N GLN A 105 -10.31 -7.18 -2.32
CA GLN A 105 -9.32 -7.38 -1.26
C GLN A 105 -9.03 -8.86 -1.01
N PHE A 106 -10.05 -9.71 -1.04
CA PHE A 106 -9.87 -11.14 -0.80
C PHE A 106 -9.05 -11.82 -1.91
N ILE A 107 -9.15 -11.37 -3.18
CA ILE A 107 -8.31 -11.89 -4.28
C ILE A 107 -6.82 -11.61 -4.01
N VAL A 108 -6.52 -10.41 -3.49
CA VAL A 108 -5.14 -10.07 -3.11
C VAL A 108 -4.66 -10.98 -2.00
N GLN A 109 -5.48 -11.20 -0.96
CA GLN A 109 -5.14 -12.12 0.14
C GLN A 109 -4.97 -13.56 -0.36
N GLU A 110 -5.84 -14.02 -1.24
CA GLU A 110 -5.75 -15.37 -1.82
C GLU A 110 -4.45 -15.55 -2.63
N CYS A 111 -4.06 -14.54 -3.43
CA CYS A 111 -2.77 -14.56 -4.14
C CYS A 111 -1.59 -14.64 -3.16
N MET A 112 -1.66 -13.95 -2.03
CA MET A 112 -0.63 -14.00 -0.99
C MET A 112 -0.60 -15.36 -0.29
N ASP A 113 -1.77 -15.95 -0.01
CA ASP A 113 -1.88 -17.28 0.58
C ASP A 113 -1.34 -18.38 -0.36
N VAL A 114 -1.57 -18.25 -1.67
CA VAL A 114 -0.95 -19.13 -2.68
C VAL A 114 0.57 -18.96 -2.68
N THR A 115 1.06 -17.75 -2.61
CA THR A 115 2.50 -17.44 -2.55
C THR A 115 3.12 -18.02 -1.28
N THR A 116 2.50 -17.82 -0.13
CA THR A 116 2.92 -18.41 1.16
C THR A 116 3.03 -19.93 1.06
N ARG A 117 2.01 -20.60 0.50
CA ARG A 117 2.02 -22.06 0.33
C ARG A 117 3.15 -22.54 -0.57
N ARG A 118 3.54 -21.77 -1.58
CA ARG A 118 4.68 -22.10 -2.45
C ARG A 118 6.01 -21.96 -1.70
N ILE A 119 6.19 -20.86 -0.98
CA ILE A 119 7.41 -20.60 -0.19
C ILE A 119 7.57 -21.66 0.89
N LYS A 120 6.51 -22.04 1.59
CA LYS A 120 6.54 -23.07 2.63
C LYS A 120 7.00 -24.46 2.18
N LYS A 121 7.02 -24.76 0.89
CA LYS A 121 7.57 -26.03 0.38
C LYS A 121 9.08 -26.10 0.57
N GLU A 122 9.77 -24.97 0.47
CA GLU A 122 11.23 -24.87 0.63
C GLU A 122 11.60 -24.28 2.00
N HIS A 123 10.70 -23.45 2.58
CA HIS A 123 10.86 -22.75 3.84
C HIS A 123 9.63 -22.99 4.74
N PRO A 124 9.53 -24.15 5.43
CA PRO A 124 8.35 -24.50 6.25
C PRO A 124 8.06 -23.50 7.37
N GLU A 125 9.10 -22.83 7.89
CA GLU A 125 9.04 -21.78 8.91
C GLU A 125 8.42 -20.47 8.43
N PHE A 126 8.27 -20.27 7.12
CA PHE A 126 7.74 -19.01 6.58
C PHE A 126 6.30 -18.78 7.03
N GLU A 127 6.06 -17.68 7.69
CA GLU A 127 4.74 -17.35 8.22
C GLU A 127 3.78 -16.80 7.16
N ARG A 128 2.48 -16.99 7.42
CA ARG A 128 1.42 -16.37 6.60
C ARG A 128 1.46 -14.86 6.77
N PHE A 129 1.38 -14.12 5.66
CA PHE A 129 1.36 -12.67 5.67
C PHE A 129 0.11 -12.11 4.98
N SER A 130 -0.22 -10.87 5.29
CA SER A 130 -1.38 -10.15 4.79
C SER A 130 -0.95 -8.85 4.11
N PRO A 131 -1.83 -8.18 3.32
CA PRO A 131 -1.51 -6.86 2.77
C PRO A 131 -1.09 -5.83 3.82
N HIS A 132 -1.54 -6.00 5.06
CA HIS A 132 -1.18 -5.11 6.17
C HIS A 132 0.29 -5.23 6.56
N CYS A 133 0.88 -6.42 6.41
CA CYS A 133 2.31 -6.65 6.67
C CYS A 133 3.22 -5.77 5.81
N PHE A 134 2.83 -5.45 4.56
CA PHE A 134 3.60 -4.53 3.73
C PHE A 134 3.66 -3.11 4.31
N ARG A 135 2.57 -2.67 4.92
CA ARG A 135 2.50 -1.37 5.57
C ARG A 135 3.31 -1.34 6.86
N HIS A 136 3.28 -2.43 7.64
CA HIS A 136 4.16 -2.62 8.80
C HIS A 136 5.63 -2.57 8.37
N THR A 137 6.00 -3.37 7.37
CA THR A 137 7.37 -3.38 6.83
C THR A 137 7.81 -1.99 6.34
N PHE A 138 6.92 -1.23 5.69
CA PHE A 138 7.23 0.15 5.31
C PHE A 138 7.54 1.02 6.52
N ALA A 139 6.69 0.96 7.58
CA ALA A 139 6.87 1.74 8.79
C ALA A 139 8.18 1.40 9.50
N THR A 140 8.44 0.11 9.73
CA THR A 140 9.66 -0.38 10.39
C THR A 140 10.90 0.05 9.63
N ARG A 141 10.96 -0.25 8.32
CA ARG A 141 12.11 0.14 7.48
C ARG A 141 12.33 1.64 7.40
N ALA A 142 11.25 2.45 7.40
CA ALA A 142 11.38 3.90 7.38
C ALA A 142 12.03 4.41 8.67
N ILE A 143 11.64 3.90 9.83
CA ILE A 143 12.20 4.29 11.12
C ILE A 143 13.64 3.76 11.26
N GLU A 144 13.93 2.51 10.93
CA GLU A 144 15.26 1.92 10.92
C GLU A 144 16.26 2.69 10.04
N ASN A 145 15.76 3.28 8.93
CA ASN A 145 16.56 4.17 8.08
C ASN A 145 16.56 5.64 8.54
N GLY A 146 16.20 5.92 9.79
CA GLY A 146 16.32 7.24 10.41
C GLY A 146 15.20 8.22 10.07
N MET A 147 14.10 7.78 9.44
CA MET A 147 12.97 8.67 9.19
C MET A 147 12.28 9.03 10.50
N GLN A 148 12.04 10.31 10.71
CA GLN A 148 11.34 10.81 11.90
C GLN A 148 9.96 10.16 12.04
N PRO A 149 9.58 9.63 13.23
CA PRO A 149 8.28 8.97 13.45
C PRO A 149 7.07 9.83 13.03
N LYS A 150 7.18 11.15 13.21
CA LYS A 150 6.15 12.09 12.78
C LYS A 150 5.98 12.15 11.26
N SER A 151 7.06 12.01 10.49
CA SER A 151 7.02 11.92 9.04
C SER A 151 6.39 10.60 8.60
N VAL A 152 6.74 9.48 9.25
CA VAL A 152 6.14 8.17 9.00
C VAL A 152 4.64 8.20 9.30
N GLN A 153 4.23 8.80 10.42
CA GLN A 153 2.81 9.02 10.76
C GLN A 153 2.07 9.72 9.64
N LYS A 154 2.64 10.80 9.11
CA LYS A 154 2.05 11.60 8.02
C LYS A 154 1.94 10.80 6.73
N LEU A 155 2.99 10.08 6.34
CA LEU A 155 2.99 9.22 5.15
C LEU A 155 1.98 8.08 5.24
N LEU A 156 1.83 7.49 6.41
CA LEU A 156 0.85 6.44 6.67
C LEU A 156 -0.59 6.98 6.80
N GLY A 157 -0.76 8.25 7.16
CA GLY A 157 -2.07 8.83 7.48
C GLY A 157 -2.67 8.19 8.74
N HIS A 158 -1.85 8.03 9.80
CA HIS A 158 -2.30 7.59 11.11
C HIS A 158 -2.88 8.77 11.89
N GLY A 159 -4.02 8.56 12.54
CA GLY A 159 -4.68 9.58 13.36
C GLY A 159 -3.89 9.93 14.63
N SER A 160 -3.07 9.01 15.14
CA SER A 160 -2.20 9.25 16.30
C SER A 160 -0.77 8.77 16.03
N LEU A 161 0.20 9.36 16.72
CA LEU A 161 1.59 8.93 16.70
C LEU A 161 1.75 7.55 17.34
N GLN A 162 0.95 7.26 18.37
CA GLN A 162 0.95 5.97 19.07
C GLN A 162 0.78 4.81 18.09
N LEU A 163 -0.17 4.89 17.16
CA LEU A 163 -0.36 3.86 16.13
C LEU A 163 0.86 3.64 15.23
N THR A 164 1.72 4.64 15.08
CA THR A 164 2.96 4.50 14.32
C THR A 164 4.05 3.87 15.19
N MET A 165 4.12 4.26 16.46
CA MET A 165 5.09 3.71 17.42
C MET A 165 4.79 2.26 17.75
N ASP A 166 3.51 1.87 17.88
CA ASP A 166 3.09 0.48 18.12
C ASP A 166 3.55 -0.49 17.00
N LEU A 167 3.74 0.03 15.78
CA LEU A 167 4.31 -0.74 14.68
C LEU A 167 5.83 -1.00 14.84
N TYR A 168 6.50 -0.23 15.70
CA TYR A 168 7.94 -0.27 15.89
C TYR A 168 8.34 -0.78 17.29
N CYS A 169 7.44 -1.31 18.10
CA CYS A 169 7.63 -1.70 19.50
C CYS A 169 8.69 -2.79 19.78
N HIS A 170 9.57 -3.12 18.86
CA HIS A 170 10.69 -4.02 19.06
C HIS A 170 12.01 -3.24 19.09
N VAL A 171 12.15 -2.34 20.07
CA VAL A 171 13.47 -1.74 20.40
C VAL A 171 14.32 -2.83 21.02
N THR A 172 15.37 -3.27 20.35
CA THR A 172 16.37 -4.17 20.91
C THR A 172 17.38 -3.38 21.76
N ASP A 173 18.05 -4.05 22.69
CA ASP A 173 19.10 -3.41 23.51
C ASP A 173 20.21 -2.80 22.62
N ASP A 174 20.57 -3.45 21.52
CA ASP A 174 21.55 -2.95 20.54
C ASP A 174 21.14 -1.58 19.97
N THR A 175 19.83 -1.38 19.71
CA THR A 175 19.31 -0.09 19.23
C THR A 175 19.50 1.02 20.27
N LEU A 176 19.34 0.71 21.57
CA LEU A 176 19.55 1.69 22.64
C LEU A 176 21.02 2.12 22.71
N PHE A 177 21.96 1.19 22.58
CA PHE A 177 23.39 1.52 22.55
C PHE A 177 23.74 2.39 21.33
N ASP A 178 23.20 2.10 20.16
CA ASP A 178 23.44 2.90 18.94
C ASP A 178 22.85 4.30 19.04
N GLU A 179 21.67 4.45 19.64
CA GLU A 179 21.07 5.77 19.91
C GLU A 179 21.90 6.58 20.91
N MET A 180 22.45 5.94 21.97
CA MET A 180 23.33 6.63 22.94
C MET A 180 24.64 7.08 22.31
N ARG A 181 25.24 6.30 21.39
CA ARG A 181 26.45 6.72 20.66
C ARG A 181 26.24 7.99 19.83
N LYS A 182 25.02 8.22 19.32
CA LYS A 182 24.71 9.48 18.61
C LYS A 182 24.79 10.71 19.52
N MET A 183 24.55 10.56 20.81
CA MET A 183 24.69 11.65 21.79
C MET A 183 26.16 11.99 22.09
N GLU A 184 27.07 11.02 21.92
CA GLU A 184 28.51 11.23 22.15
C GLU A 184 29.18 11.93 20.95
N ALA A 185 28.53 11.94 19.78
CA ALA A 185 29.06 12.54 18.55
C ALA A 185 28.74 14.04 18.40
N VAL A 186 28.16 14.68 19.42
CA VAL A 186 27.87 16.12 19.52
C VAL A 186 28.86 16.75 20.48
#